data_0a226b1987096f18655bc48f71d1d36c
#
_entry.id   0a226b1987096f18655bc48f71d1d36c
#
_cell.length_a   1.000
_cell.length_b   1.000
_cell.length_c   1.000
_cell.angle_alpha   90.00
_cell.angle_beta   90.00
_cell.angle_gamma   90.00
#
_symmetry.space_group_name_H-M   'P 1'
#
loop_
_entity.id
_entity.type
_entity.pdbx_description
1 polymer ?
#
loop_
_entity_poly.entity_id
_entity_poly.type
_entity_poly.pdbx_seq_one_letter_code
_entity_poly.pdbx_strand_id
1 'polypeptide(L)'
;MVDFIVFMKKEGRMIRRLRPVFGFKVIRQKKRTLPEVKQFASIFLFRHGMTFFNRDRKFTGWRDSRLTKQGFDDAKIVALRLKDKKIGVAFHTALTRSKQTLKEVLRFHPETFMVIQDDRLFERAYGKLEGLTHLEFVKKHSPKLYDVYHRSYDTPPPGGESMKMVKERVLSFIKDLLKFVKKHKVNVAISAHGNSMRPFRQYFEKFNNKQMMKLYNAYDAVYEFKVKI
;
A
#
# COMPACT_ATOMS: atom_id res chain seq x y z
N MET A 1 21.57 7.82 -20.44
CA MET A 1 20.27 7.56 -21.10
C MET A 1 19.38 8.75 -20.84
N VAL A 2 19.14 9.57 -21.86
CA VAL A 2 18.49 10.88 -21.75
C VAL A 2 16.99 10.68 -21.51
N ASP A 3 16.44 11.32 -20.48
CA ASP A 3 15.00 11.33 -20.20
C ASP A 3 14.26 12.09 -21.33
N PHE A 4 13.60 11.38 -22.24
CA PHE A 4 12.75 12.00 -23.26
C PHE A 4 11.47 12.54 -22.62
N ILE A 5 11.35 13.84 -22.59
CA ILE A 5 10.13 14.57 -22.18
C ILE A 5 9.27 14.73 -23.44
N VAL A 6 8.10 14.08 -23.47
CA VAL A 6 7.09 14.31 -24.53
C VAL A 6 6.18 15.45 -24.09
N PHE A 7 6.16 16.55 -24.86
CA PHE A 7 5.25 17.67 -24.69
C PHE A 7 4.00 17.47 -25.56
N MET A 8 2.84 17.51 -24.95
CA MET A 8 1.56 17.63 -25.66
C MET A 8 0.91 18.97 -25.33
N LYS A 9 0.54 19.72 -26.37
CA LYS A 9 -0.17 20.99 -26.23
C LYS A 9 -1.67 20.73 -26.22
N LYS A 10 -2.36 21.04 -25.14
CA LYS A 10 -3.82 21.13 -25.09
C LYS A 10 -4.18 22.43 -24.36
N GLU A 11 -4.93 23.30 -25.04
CA GLU A 11 -5.44 24.58 -24.50
C GLU A 11 -4.38 25.51 -23.90
N GLY A 12 -3.27 25.73 -24.63
CA GLY A 12 -2.28 26.77 -24.28
C GLY A 12 -1.42 26.45 -23.03
N ARG A 13 -1.64 25.34 -22.32
CA ARG A 13 -0.82 24.92 -21.18
C ARG A 13 0.02 23.70 -21.52
N MET A 14 1.32 23.78 -21.28
CA MET A 14 2.23 22.64 -21.41
C MET A 14 2.01 21.64 -20.26
N ILE A 15 1.39 20.49 -20.54
CA ILE A 15 1.24 19.41 -19.57
C ILE A 15 2.47 18.50 -19.70
N ARG A 16 3.35 18.52 -18.71
CA ARG A 16 4.41 17.52 -18.58
C ARG A 16 3.78 16.18 -18.21
N ARG A 17 3.61 15.27 -19.18
CA ARG A 17 3.37 13.86 -18.88
C ARG A 17 4.73 13.21 -18.60
N LEU A 18 5.01 12.92 -17.34
CA LEU A 18 6.13 12.04 -17.02
C LEU A 18 5.77 10.63 -17.45
N ARG A 19 6.67 9.99 -18.20
CA ARG A 19 6.64 8.54 -18.37
C ARG A 19 6.75 7.88 -17.01
N PRO A 20 6.17 6.66 -16.81
CA PRO A 20 6.32 5.94 -15.56
C PRO A 20 7.79 5.80 -15.21
N VAL A 21 8.24 6.48 -14.16
CA VAL A 21 9.59 6.32 -13.63
C VAL A 21 9.55 5.07 -12.78
N PHE A 22 10.36 4.07 -13.09
CA PHE A 22 10.40 2.79 -12.38
C PHE A 22 9.11 1.93 -12.45
N GLY A 23 8.31 2.03 -13.52
CA GLY A 23 7.08 1.24 -13.67
C GLY A 23 5.88 1.72 -12.84
N PHE A 24 5.98 2.86 -12.16
CA PHE A 24 4.89 3.42 -11.36
C PHE A 24 3.84 4.14 -12.22
N LYS A 25 2.57 3.89 -11.92
CA LYS A 25 1.44 4.63 -12.53
C LYS A 25 1.17 5.94 -11.78
N VAL A 26 1.62 7.07 -12.32
CA VAL A 26 1.35 8.40 -11.74
C VAL A 26 -0.11 8.79 -11.98
N ILE A 27 -0.86 9.03 -10.90
CA ILE A 27 -2.28 9.43 -10.94
C ILE A 27 -2.42 10.94 -10.91
N ARG A 28 -1.62 11.62 -10.10
CA ARG A 28 -1.61 13.08 -9.98
C ARG A 28 -0.20 13.58 -9.80
N GLN A 29 0.12 14.69 -10.50
CA GLN A 29 1.38 15.40 -10.32
C GLN A 29 1.16 16.90 -10.42
N LYS A 30 1.84 17.65 -9.57
CA LYS A 30 1.94 19.12 -9.61
C LYS A 30 3.40 19.54 -9.45
N LYS A 31 3.70 20.83 -9.62
CA LYS A 31 5.05 21.35 -9.43
C LYS A 31 5.57 21.00 -8.04
N ARG A 32 6.78 20.49 -7.96
CA ARG A 32 7.46 20.17 -6.71
C ARG A 32 7.82 21.47 -5.97
N THR A 33 7.41 21.56 -4.72
CA THR A 33 7.65 22.72 -3.85
C THR A 33 8.41 22.38 -2.57
N LEU A 34 8.58 21.07 -2.27
CA LEU A 34 9.27 20.63 -1.07
C LEU A 34 10.79 20.77 -1.20
N PRO A 35 11.48 21.22 -0.14
CA PRO A 35 12.93 21.09 -0.05
C PRO A 35 13.32 19.60 -0.10
N GLU A 36 14.45 19.31 -0.73
CA GLU A 36 14.97 17.96 -0.77
C GLU A 36 15.40 17.50 0.62
N VAL A 37 15.15 16.24 0.92
CA VAL A 37 15.67 15.60 2.14
C VAL A 37 17.17 15.39 1.96
N LYS A 38 17.99 15.82 2.94
CA LYS A 38 19.45 15.85 2.78
C LYS A 38 20.14 14.53 3.09
N GLN A 39 19.71 13.82 4.13
CA GLN A 39 20.44 12.65 4.64
C GLN A 39 19.61 11.38 4.69
N PHE A 40 18.39 11.46 5.22
CA PHE A 40 17.47 10.32 5.32
C PHE A 40 16.09 10.70 4.84
N ALA A 41 15.50 9.87 3.98
CA ALA A 41 14.09 9.96 3.65
C ALA A 41 13.27 9.00 4.54
N SER A 42 12.04 9.40 4.86
CA SER A 42 11.11 8.57 5.62
C SER A 42 10.09 7.92 4.67
N ILE A 43 9.84 6.64 4.90
CA ILE A 43 8.73 5.88 4.32
C ILE A 43 7.70 5.67 5.43
N PHE A 44 6.50 6.24 5.28
CA PHE A 44 5.38 6.08 6.20
C PHE A 44 4.41 5.05 5.62
N LEU A 45 4.42 3.84 6.17
CA LEU A 45 3.55 2.75 5.77
C LEU A 45 2.38 2.61 6.74
N PHE A 46 1.16 2.52 6.22
CA PHE A 46 -0.04 2.29 7.02
C PHE A 46 -1.06 1.43 6.28
N ARG A 47 -1.89 0.75 7.07
CA ARG A 47 -2.98 -0.06 6.57
C ARG A 47 -4.19 0.83 6.26
N HIS A 48 -4.98 0.45 5.25
CA HIS A 48 -6.31 1.02 5.07
C HIS A 48 -7.18 0.79 6.30
N GLY A 49 -8.11 1.72 6.62
CA GLY A 49 -9.07 1.60 7.71
C GLY A 49 -10.02 0.40 7.54
N MET A 50 -10.75 0.06 8.59
CA MET A 50 -11.70 -1.07 8.60
C MET A 50 -12.74 -0.96 7.48
N THR A 51 -12.92 -2.04 6.70
CA THR A 51 -13.93 -2.15 5.65
C THR A 51 -15.16 -2.94 6.10
N PHE A 52 -16.25 -2.88 5.34
CA PHE A 52 -17.42 -3.74 5.57
C PHE A 52 -17.02 -5.22 5.53
N PHE A 53 -16.17 -5.66 4.61
CA PHE A 53 -15.71 -7.05 4.56
C PHE A 53 -14.88 -7.45 5.79
N ASN A 54 -14.04 -6.53 6.30
CA ASN A 54 -13.30 -6.79 7.54
C ASN A 54 -14.23 -6.93 8.74
N ARG A 55 -15.23 -6.03 8.88
CA ARG A 55 -16.26 -6.08 9.92
C ARG A 55 -17.01 -7.41 9.87
N ASP A 56 -17.40 -7.82 8.69
CA ASP A 56 -18.21 -9.03 8.45
C ASP A 56 -17.34 -10.31 8.42
N ARG A 57 -16.04 -10.22 8.73
CA ARG A 57 -15.07 -11.33 8.74
C ARG A 57 -15.06 -12.13 7.44
N LYS A 58 -15.09 -11.44 6.29
CA LYS A 58 -15.02 -12.04 4.96
C LYS A 58 -13.59 -12.07 4.45
N PHE A 59 -13.28 -13.09 3.64
CA PHE A 59 -12.08 -13.07 2.81
C PHE A 59 -12.19 -11.92 1.82
N THR A 60 -11.36 -10.91 1.98
CA THR A 60 -11.44 -9.68 1.18
C THR A 60 -10.68 -9.79 -0.12
N GLY A 61 -9.40 -10.12 -0.05
CA GLY A 61 -8.51 -10.25 -1.20
C GLY A 61 -8.54 -9.03 -2.13
N TRP A 62 -8.68 -9.28 -3.42
CA TRP A 62 -8.78 -8.25 -4.46
C TRP A 62 -10.21 -7.73 -4.67
N ARG A 63 -11.19 -8.39 -4.07
CA ARG A 63 -12.57 -7.89 -4.09
C ARG A 63 -12.65 -6.57 -3.37
N ASP A 64 -13.31 -5.58 -3.99
CA ASP A 64 -13.34 -4.24 -3.43
C ASP A 64 -14.39 -4.12 -2.31
N SER A 65 -14.06 -3.34 -1.29
CA SER A 65 -14.92 -3.05 -0.16
C SER A 65 -14.57 -1.67 0.41
N ARG A 66 -15.59 -0.82 0.60
CA ARG A 66 -15.43 0.53 1.13
C ARG A 66 -15.14 0.51 2.63
N LEU A 67 -14.60 1.61 3.14
CA LEU A 67 -14.44 1.84 4.57
C LEU A 67 -15.79 1.90 5.27
N THR A 68 -15.87 1.38 6.49
CA THR A 68 -16.95 1.63 7.44
C THR A 68 -16.80 3.02 8.08
N LYS A 69 -17.78 3.45 8.90
CA LYS A 69 -17.60 4.65 9.74
C LYS A 69 -16.34 4.54 10.60
N GLN A 70 -16.16 3.41 11.29
CA GLN A 70 -14.95 3.12 12.06
C GLN A 70 -13.69 3.20 11.19
N GLY A 71 -13.73 2.67 9.95
CA GLY A 71 -12.60 2.73 9.05
C GLY A 71 -12.22 4.15 8.61
N PHE A 72 -13.18 5.06 8.52
CA PHE A 72 -12.87 6.49 8.33
C PHE A 72 -12.26 7.10 9.59
N ASP A 73 -12.68 6.70 10.77
CA ASP A 73 -12.09 7.18 12.03
C ASP A 73 -10.66 6.63 12.21
N ASP A 74 -10.41 5.35 11.87
CA ASP A 74 -9.06 4.78 11.77
C ASP A 74 -8.17 5.63 10.83
N ALA A 75 -8.68 5.96 9.64
CA ALA A 75 -7.96 6.76 8.64
C ALA A 75 -7.66 8.19 9.13
N LYS A 76 -8.56 8.81 9.89
CA LYS A 76 -8.34 10.11 10.53
C LYS A 76 -7.23 10.05 11.60
N ILE A 77 -7.18 8.95 12.40
CA ILE A 77 -6.11 8.75 13.38
C ILE A 77 -4.76 8.67 12.66
N VAL A 78 -4.66 7.88 11.57
CA VAL A 78 -3.46 7.83 10.74
C VAL A 78 -3.09 9.22 10.20
N ALA A 79 -4.07 9.98 9.71
CA ALA A 79 -3.86 11.33 9.19
C ALA A 79 -3.31 12.28 10.27
N LEU A 80 -3.84 12.24 11.49
CA LEU A 80 -3.38 13.03 12.62
C LEU A 80 -1.96 12.65 13.06
N ARG A 81 -1.60 11.36 13.06
CA ARG A 81 -0.24 10.90 13.36
C ARG A 81 0.78 11.38 12.32
N LEU A 82 0.34 11.67 11.11
CA LEU A 82 1.20 12.12 10.02
C LEU A 82 1.14 13.64 9.77
N LYS A 83 0.24 14.39 10.40
CA LYS A 83 -0.04 15.81 10.08
C LYS A 83 1.19 16.71 10.03
N ASP A 84 2.16 16.47 10.91
CA ASP A 84 3.38 17.27 11.04
C ASP A 84 4.56 16.72 10.22
N LYS A 85 4.34 15.62 9.47
CA LYS A 85 5.36 15.03 8.60
C LYS A 85 5.30 15.69 7.22
N LYS A 86 6.46 15.91 6.60
CA LYS A 86 6.51 16.42 5.21
C LYS A 86 6.47 15.25 4.24
N ILE A 87 5.39 15.14 3.46
CA ILE A 87 5.14 14.05 2.52
C ILE A 87 5.14 14.60 1.10
N GLY A 88 6.19 14.31 0.32
CA GLY A 88 6.28 14.75 -1.08
C GLY A 88 5.50 13.86 -2.04
N VAL A 89 5.52 12.55 -1.82
CA VAL A 89 4.91 11.56 -2.71
C VAL A 89 4.05 10.58 -1.91
N ALA A 90 2.94 10.16 -2.47
CA ALA A 90 2.05 9.19 -1.84
C ALA A 90 1.74 8.02 -2.78
N PHE A 91 1.66 6.82 -2.22
CA PHE A 91 1.32 5.59 -2.92
C PHE A 91 0.01 5.00 -2.40
N HIS A 92 -0.78 4.44 -3.32
CA HIS A 92 -1.96 3.65 -3.02
C HIS A 92 -2.13 2.52 -4.05
N THR A 93 -3.06 1.62 -3.80
CA THR A 93 -3.49 0.60 -4.77
C THR A 93 -4.79 1.01 -5.48
N ALA A 94 -5.20 0.28 -6.52
CA ALA A 94 -6.49 0.52 -7.19
C ALA A 94 -7.71 0.30 -6.29
N LEU A 95 -7.57 -0.39 -5.15
CA LEU A 95 -8.67 -0.72 -4.25
C LEU A 95 -9.21 0.50 -3.51
N THR A 96 -10.53 0.64 -3.46
CA THR A 96 -11.23 1.81 -2.89
C THR A 96 -10.81 2.09 -1.45
N ARG A 97 -10.67 1.08 -0.61
CA ARG A 97 -10.24 1.23 0.79
C ARG A 97 -8.88 1.89 0.95
N SER A 98 -7.91 1.55 0.09
CA SER A 98 -6.59 2.19 0.09
C SER A 98 -6.67 3.66 -0.35
N LYS A 99 -7.45 3.95 -1.40
CA LYS A 99 -7.69 5.32 -1.89
C LYS A 99 -8.39 6.18 -0.85
N GLN A 100 -9.45 5.66 -0.20
CA GLN A 100 -10.21 6.38 0.81
C GLN A 100 -9.33 6.74 2.02
N THR A 101 -8.52 5.79 2.51
CA THR A 101 -7.61 6.03 3.63
C THR A 101 -6.55 7.07 3.26
N LEU A 102 -5.91 6.92 2.08
CA LEU A 102 -4.92 7.91 1.65
C LEU A 102 -5.53 9.30 1.48
N LYS A 103 -6.77 9.39 1.00
CA LYS A 103 -7.47 10.69 0.85
C LYS A 103 -7.57 11.43 2.19
N GLU A 104 -7.88 10.75 3.28
CA GLU A 104 -7.92 11.37 4.63
C GLU A 104 -6.54 11.87 5.04
N VAL A 105 -5.48 11.08 4.84
CA VAL A 105 -4.10 11.49 5.14
C VAL A 105 -3.72 12.75 4.35
N LEU A 106 -4.00 12.77 3.05
CA LEU A 106 -3.62 13.88 2.17
C LEU A 106 -4.37 15.20 2.44
N ARG A 107 -5.40 15.21 3.30
CA ARG A 107 -6.06 16.46 3.74
C ARG A 107 -5.08 17.38 4.48
N PHE A 108 -4.10 16.82 5.19
CA PHE A 108 -3.08 17.57 5.92
C PHE A 108 -1.79 17.79 5.11
N HIS A 109 -1.72 17.29 3.86
CA HIS A 109 -0.50 17.32 3.05
C HIS A 109 -0.70 18.00 1.69
N PRO A 110 -1.03 19.32 1.67
CA PRO A 110 -1.20 20.06 0.42
C PRO A 110 0.11 20.12 -0.39
N GLU A 111 1.25 19.91 0.26
CA GLU A 111 2.58 19.84 -0.34
C GLU A 111 2.80 18.59 -1.18
N THR A 112 2.02 17.52 -1.00
CA THR A 112 2.18 16.29 -1.80
C THR A 112 2.04 16.59 -3.28
N PHE A 113 3.12 16.49 -4.04
CA PHE A 113 3.17 16.85 -5.45
C PHE A 113 2.91 15.67 -6.40
N MET A 114 3.00 14.44 -5.92
CA MET A 114 2.78 13.25 -6.75
C MET A 114 2.01 12.16 -5.99
N VAL A 115 1.00 11.60 -6.65
CA VAL A 115 0.24 10.43 -6.16
C VAL A 115 0.37 9.32 -7.18
N ILE A 116 0.78 8.15 -6.73
CA ILE A 116 1.14 7.00 -7.55
C ILE A 116 0.26 5.81 -7.17
N GLN A 117 -0.28 5.12 -8.17
CA GLN A 117 -0.91 3.82 -7.98
C GLN A 117 0.09 2.71 -8.29
N ASP A 118 0.25 1.77 -7.34
CA ASP A 118 1.06 0.56 -7.57
C ASP A 118 0.38 -0.65 -6.95
N ASP A 119 -0.10 -1.52 -7.82
CA ASP A 119 -0.93 -2.67 -7.44
C ASP A 119 -0.09 -3.88 -6.97
N ARG A 120 1.25 -3.80 -7.02
CA ARG A 120 2.15 -4.74 -6.32
C ARG A 120 1.96 -4.69 -4.80
N LEU A 121 1.29 -3.65 -4.28
CA LEU A 121 0.90 -3.53 -2.88
C LEU A 121 -0.53 -4.01 -2.58
N PHE A 122 -1.24 -4.64 -3.52
CA PHE A 122 -2.57 -5.22 -3.29
C PHE A 122 -2.58 -6.15 -2.09
N GLU A 123 -3.77 -6.32 -1.51
CA GLU A 123 -4.02 -7.38 -0.54
C GLU A 123 -3.70 -8.76 -1.17
N ARG A 124 -3.41 -9.76 -0.34
CA ARG A 124 -3.28 -11.14 -0.81
C ARG A 124 -4.58 -11.57 -1.48
N ALA A 125 -4.52 -12.08 -2.70
CA ALA A 125 -5.68 -12.64 -3.37
C ALA A 125 -6.12 -13.94 -2.67
N TYR A 126 -7.41 -14.04 -2.39
CA TYR A 126 -8.02 -15.25 -1.85
C TYR A 126 -8.81 -16.05 -2.90
N GLY A 127 -8.83 -15.57 -4.16
CA GLY A 127 -9.43 -16.25 -5.30
C GLY A 127 -10.89 -16.63 -5.06
N LYS A 128 -11.22 -17.91 -5.19
CA LYS A 128 -12.59 -18.42 -5.03
C LYS A 128 -13.18 -18.25 -3.62
N LEU A 129 -12.37 -17.89 -2.63
CA LEU A 129 -12.83 -17.66 -1.26
C LEU A 129 -13.33 -16.23 -1.06
N GLU A 130 -12.99 -15.29 -1.95
CA GLU A 130 -13.32 -13.87 -1.78
C GLU A 130 -14.83 -13.62 -1.68
N GLY A 131 -15.21 -12.92 -0.61
CA GLY A 131 -16.61 -12.63 -0.28
C GLY A 131 -17.28 -13.64 0.64
N LEU A 132 -16.75 -14.86 0.79
CA LEU A 132 -17.21 -15.80 1.81
C LEU A 132 -16.79 -15.31 3.20
N THR A 133 -17.64 -15.51 4.20
CA THR A 133 -17.20 -15.34 5.60
C THR A 133 -16.28 -16.50 6.01
N HIS A 134 -15.42 -16.25 6.99
CA HIS A 134 -14.56 -17.30 7.55
C HIS A 134 -15.41 -18.45 8.12
N LEU A 135 -16.56 -18.12 8.74
CA LEU A 135 -17.47 -19.11 9.33
C LEU A 135 -18.14 -20.00 8.27
N GLU A 136 -18.65 -19.40 7.17
CA GLU A 136 -19.22 -20.14 6.04
C GLU A 136 -18.19 -21.11 5.46
N PHE A 137 -16.95 -20.66 5.29
CA PHE A 137 -15.88 -21.52 4.80
C PHE A 137 -15.61 -22.70 5.73
N VAL A 138 -15.45 -22.45 7.04
CA VAL A 138 -15.18 -23.49 8.04
C VAL A 138 -16.34 -24.51 8.14
N LYS A 139 -17.60 -24.04 8.08
CA LYS A 139 -18.77 -24.93 8.07
C LYS A 139 -18.83 -25.82 6.81
N LYS A 140 -18.46 -25.26 5.67
CA LYS A 140 -18.54 -25.99 4.38
C LYS A 140 -17.36 -26.95 4.15
N HIS A 141 -16.21 -26.68 4.75
CA HIS A 141 -14.98 -27.45 4.53
C HIS A 141 -14.41 -28.00 5.85
N SER A 142 -13.43 -27.32 6.45
CA SER A 142 -12.88 -27.69 7.74
C SER A 142 -12.05 -26.56 8.35
N PRO A 143 -11.87 -26.51 9.70
CA PRO A 143 -10.91 -25.60 10.34
C PRO A 143 -9.47 -25.79 9.85
N LYS A 144 -9.06 -27.05 9.60
CA LYS A 144 -7.71 -27.36 9.10
C LYS A 144 -7.47 -26.74 7.72
N LEU A 145 -8.42 -26.84 6.79
CA LEU A 145 -8.31 -26.26 5.47
C LEU A 145 -8.34 -24.73 5.51
N TYR A 146 -9.12 -24.15 6.44
CA TYR A 146 -9.11 -22.72 6.73
C TYR A 146 -7.69 -22.26 7.14
N ASP A 147 -7.05 -22.94 8.08
CA ASP A 147 -5.70 -22.59 8.51
C ASP A 147 -4.68 -22.72 7.37
N VAL A 148 -4.78 -23.75 6.52
CA VAL A 148 -3.95 -23.90 5.34
C VAL A 148 -4.08 -22.70 4.41
N TYR A 149 -5.30 -22.34 3.98
CA TYR A 149 -5.50 -21.26 3.02
C TYR A 149 -5.34 -19.87 3.62
N HIS A 150 -5.58 -19.70 4.92
CA HIS A 150 -5.47 -18.41 5.58
C HIS A 150 -4.08 -18.11 6.11
N ARG A 151 -3.34 -19.14 6.58
CA ARG A 151 -2.09 -18.97 7.34
C ARG A 151 -0.85 -19.61 6.72
N SER A 152 -0.97 -20.40 5.65
CA SER A 152 0.21 -20.98 5.01
C SER A 152 1.05 -19.92 4.29
N TYR A 153 2.37 -20.11 4.36
CA TYR A 153 3.30 -19.26 3.62
C TYR A 153 3.34 -19.65 2.13
N ASP A 154 3.35 -20.96 1.81
CA ASP A 154 3.57 -21.48 0.47
C ASP A 154 2.28 -21.88 -0.27
N THR A 155 1.23 -22.27 0.46
CA THR A 155 0.01 -22.82 -0.14
C THR A 155 -1.01 -21.73 -0.47
N PRO A 156 -1.31 -21.46 -1.76
CA PRO A 156 -2.35 -20.53 -2.14
C PRO A 156 -3.75 -21.15 -2.02
N PRO A 157 -4.79 -20.36 -1.74
CA PRO A 157 -6.16 -20.79 -1.95
C PRO A 157 -6.44 -20.94 -3.47
N PRO A 158 -7.48 -21.69 -3.87
CA PRO A 158 -7.80 -21.89 -5.28
C PRO A 158 -8.02 -20.58 -6.05
N GLY A 159 -7.16 -20.31 -7.04
CA GLY A 159 -7.17 -19.07 -7.80
C GLY A 159 -6.67 -17.83 -7.06
N GLY A 160 -6.04 -18.01 -5.90
CA GLY A 160 -5.47 -16.92 -5.10
C GLY A 160 -3.95 -16.96 -5.03
N GLU A 161 -3.38 -16.23 -4.06
CA GLU A 161 -1.94 -16.10 -3.83
C GLU A 161 -1.51 -16.80 -2.53
N SER A 162 -0.32 -17.39 -2.54
CA SER A 162 0.43 -17.70 -1.31
C SER A 162 1.07 -16.43 -0.74
N MET A 163 1.51 -16.45 0.52
CA MET A 163 2.27 -15.34 1.09
C MET A 163 3.65 -15.18 0.42
N LYS A 164 4.22 -16.27 -0.10
CA LYS A 164 5.44 -16.25 -0.92
C LYS A 164 5.26 -15.39 -2.17
N MET A 165 4.17 -15.60 -2.94
CA MET A 165 3.85 -14.79 -4.11
C MET A 165 3.64 -13.30 -3.76
N VAL A 166 2.92 -13.01 -2.67
CA VAL A 166 2.76 -11.63 -2.16
C VAL A 166 4.13 -11.01 -1.83
N LYS A 167 5.02 -11.78 -1.18
CA LYS A 167 6.37 -11.32 -0.84
C LYS A 167 7.17 -10.97 -2.10
N GLU A 168 7.13 -11.80 -3.13
CA GLU A 168 7.86 -11.57 -4.38
C GLU A 168 7.47 -10.23 -5.04
N ARG A 169 6.15 -9.95 -5.19
CA ARG A 169 5.70 -8.68 -5.78
C ARG A 169 5.99 -7.46 -4.89
N VAL A 170 5.90 -7.62 -3.57
CA VAL A 170 6.22 -6.54 -2.63
C VAL A 170 7.72 -6.24 -2.62
N LEU A 171 8.60 -7.24 -2.71
CA LEU A 171 10.04 -7.02 -2.81
C LEU A 171 10.42 -6.31 -4.13
N SER A 172 9.74 -6.65 -5.24
CA SER A 172 9.89 -5.92 -6.51
C SER A 172 9.50 -4.44 -6.35
N PHE A 173 8.38 -4.15 -5.66
CA PHE A 173 7.98 -2.77 -5.35
C PHE A 173 9.02 -2.05 -4.49
N ILE A 174 9.52 -2.67 -3.42
CA ILE A 174 10.52 -2.07 -2.52
C ILE A 174 11.80 -1.72 -3.28
N LYS A 175 12.26 -2.59 -4.18
CA LYS A 175 13.45 -2.33 -5.01
C LYS A 175 13.30 -1.03 -5.81
N ASP A 176 12.15 -0.83 -6.45
CA ASP A 176 11.89 0.37 -7.23
C ASP A 176 11.64 1.60 -6.35
N LEU A 177 10.93 1.42 -5.22
CA LEU A 177 10.69 2.46 -4.23
C LEU A 177 12.01 3.04 -3.69
N LEU A 178 12.98 2.19 -3.35
CA LEU A 178 14.27 2.63 -2.82
C LEU A 178 15.05 3.44 -3.86
N LYS A 179 15.05 3.01 -5.14
CA LYS A 179 15.64 3.79 -6.23
C LYS A 179 14.93 5.14 -6.41
N PHE A 180 13.60 5.14 -6.37
CA PHE A 180 12.78 6.33 -6.50
C PHE A 180 13.06 7.33 -5.37
N VAL A 181 13.05 6.88 -4.11
CA VAL A 181 13.28 7.72 -2.92
C VAL A 181 14.68 8.33 -2.96
N LYS A 182 15.71 7.54 -3.29
CA LYS A 182 17.09 8.03 -3.44
C LYS A 182 17.22 9.08 -4.56
N LYS A 183 16.63 8.80 -5.73
CA LYS A 183 16.69 9.74 -6.88
C LYS A 183 15.97 11.06 -6.59
N HIS A 184 14.80 11.01 -5.96
CA HIS A 184 13.95 12.18 -5.77
C HIS A 184 14.13 12.86 -4.42
N LYS A 185 14.87 12.26 -3.48
CA LYS A 185 15.17 12.77 -2.13
C LYS A 185 13.91 13.28 -1.43
N VAL A 186 12.90 12.40 -1.30
CA VAL A 186 11.58 12.76 -0.77
C VAL A 186 11.08 11.76 0.25
N ASN A 187 10.30 12.22 1.22
CA ASN A 187 9.51 11.34 2.07
C ASN A 187 8.29 10.84 1.32
N VAL A 188 7.88 9.62 1.61
CA VAL A 188 6.74 8.97 0.97
C VAL A 188 5.75 8.42 1.99
N ALA A 189 4.46 8.49 1.67
CA ALA A 189 3.38 7.84 2.40
C ALA A 189 2.80 6.69 1.57
N ILE A 190 2.51 5.54 2.19
CA ILE A 190 2.04 4.33 1.51
C ILE A 190 0.81 3.79 2.22
N SER A 191 -0.34 3.86 1.54
CA SER A 191 -1.57 3.20 1.98
C SER A 191 -1.65 1.79 1.39
N ALA A 192 -1.46 0.78 2.22
CA ALA A 192 -1.35 -0.63 1.82
C ALA A 192 -2.39 -1.52 2.54
N HIS A 193 -2.17 -2.84 2.54
CA HIS A 193 -3.10 -3.85 3.03
C HIS A 193 -2.42 -4.79 4.02
N GLY A 194 -3.22 -5.48 4.84
CA GLY A 194 -2.73 -6.31 5.93
C GLY A 194 -1.65 -7.31 5.53
N ASN A 195 -1.87 -8.07 4.45
CA ASN A 195 -0.89 -9.07 4.02
C ASN A 195 0.26 -8.48 3.20
N SER A 196 0.06 -7.44 2.39
CA SER A 196 1.18 -6.81 1.66
C SER A 196 2.13 -6.03 2.58
N MET A 197 1.64 -5.51 3.71
CA MET A 197 2.49 -4.88 4.71
C MET A 197 3.43 -5.86 5.42
N ARG A 198 3.07 -7.14 5.55
CA ARG A 198 3.90 -8.14 6.23
C ARG A 198 5.29 -8.29 5.59
N PRO A 199 5.43 -8.62 4.28
CA PRO A 199 6.75 -8.70 3.65
C PRO A 199 7.43 -7.34 3.52
N PHE A 200 6.67 -6.23 3.44
CA PHE A 200 7.24 -4.90 3.47
C PHE A 200 7.95 -4.65 4.81
N ARG A 201 7.28 -4.89 5.93
CA ARG A 201 7.84 -4.80 7.28
C ARG A 201 8.98 -5.79 7.47
N GLN A 202 8.84 -7.03 7.00
CA GLN A 202 9.91 -8.02 7.05
C GLN A 202 11.21 -7.49 6.46
N TYR A 203 11.15 -6.81 5.32
CA TYR A 203 12.34 -6.26 4.65
C TYR A 203 13.09 -5.25 5.53
N PHE A 204 12.37 -4.30 6.11
CA PHE A 204 12.98 -3.22 6.90
C PHE A 204 13.29 -3.64 8.35
N GLU A 205 12.43 -4.42 8.98
CA GLU A 205 12.56 -4.87 10.37
C GLU A 205 13.40 -6.16 10.51
N LYS A 206 13.86 -6.75 9.38
CA LYS A 206 14.74 -7.93 9.31
C LYS A 206 14.14 -9.20 9.93
N PHE A 207 12.82 -9.34 9.90
CA PHE A 207 12.16 -10.56 10.38
C PHE A 207 12.41 -11.77 9.47
N ASN A 208 12.40 -12.96 10.05
CA ASN A 208 12.31 -14.19 9.26
C ASN A 208 10.84 -14.46 8.81
N ASN A 209 10.64 -15.47 7.96
CA ASN A 209 9.30 -15.78 7.43
C ASN A 209 8.29 -16.13 8.53
N LYS A 210 8.72 -16.87 9.58
CA LYS A 210 7.85 -17.26 10.70
C LYS A 210 7.38 -16.05 11.51
N GLN A 211 8.28 -15.10 11.75
CA GLN A 211 7.95 -13.83 12.41
C GLN A 211 7.03 -12.96 11.53
N MET A 212 7.36 -12.83 10.23
CA MET A 212 6.54 -12.10 9.27
C MET A 212 5.10 -12.59 9.24
N MET A 213 4.89 -13.93 9.24
CA MET A 213 3.54 -14.51 9.21
C MET A 213 2.70 -14.18 10.45
N LYS A 214 3.32 -13.88 11.57
CA LYS A 214 2.66 -13.51 12.83
C LYS A 214 2.39 -12.02 12.97
N LEU A 215 2.91 -11.17 12.06
CA LEU A 215 2.73 -9.73 12.16
C LEU A 215 1.24 -9.35 12.09
N TYR A 216 0.83 -8.52 13.04
CA TYR A 216 -0.43 -7.81 12.98
C TYR A 216 -0.19 -6.36 12.56
N ASN A 217 -1.02 -5.86 11.67
CA ASN A 217 -0.98 -4.48 11.17
C ASN A 217 -2.31 -3.81 11.59
N ALA A 218 -2.28 -2.99 12.64
CA ALA A 218 -3.45 -2.27 13.12
C ALA A 218 -3.94 -1.24 12.09
N TYR A 219 -5.22 -0.90 12.10
CA TYR A 219 -5.83 0.03 11.14
C TYR A 219 -5.41 1.49 11.38
N ASP A 220 -5.04 1.80 12.61
CA ASP A 220 -4.66 3.15 13.06
C ASP A 220 -3.14 3.35 13.20
N ALA A 221 -2.33 2.31 12.95
CA ALA A 221 -0.88 2.37 13.12
C ALA A 221 -0.17 2.96 11.89
N VAL A 222 0.92 3.66 12.16
CA VAL A 222 1.89 4.13 11.16
C VAL A 222 3.24 3.52 11.47
N TYR A 223 3.88 2.93 10.46
CA TYR A 223 5.23 2.38 10.53
C TYR A 223 6.17 3.29 9.75
N GLU A 224 7.20 3.82 10.40
CA GLU A 224 8.19 4.71 9.77
C GLU A 224 9.50 3.97 9.55
N PHE A 225 10.00 4.03 8.31
CA PHE A 225 11.31 3.46 7.93
C PHE A 225 12.20 4.56 7.37
N LYS A 226 13.45 4.61 7.82
CA LYS A 226 14.45 5.57 7.34
C LYS A 226 15.29 4.95 6.22
N VAL A 227 15.44 5.69 5.14
CA VAL A 227 16.27 5.33 3.98
C VAL A 227 17.38 6.36 3.84
N LYS A 228 18.64 5.91 3.88
CA LYS A 228 19.80 6.76 3.59
C LYS A 228 19.78 7.12 2.10
N ILE A 229 19.94 8.43 1.82
CA ILE A 229 19.94 8.99 0.46
C ILE A 229 21.37 9.26 -0.01
#